data_1e951c601b3af2958661233c5315cfe8
#
_entry.id   1e951c601b3af2958661233c5315cfe8
#
_cell.length_a   1.000
_cell.length_b   1.000
_cell.length_c   1.000
_cell.angle_alpha   90.00
_cell.angle_beta   90.00
_cell.angle_gamma   90.00
#
_symmetry.space_group_name_H-M   'P 1'
#
loop_
_entity.id
_entity.type
_entity.pdbx_description
1 polymer ?
#
loop_
_entity_poly.entity_id
_entity_poly.type
_entity_poly.pdbx_seq_one_letter_code
_entity_poly.pdbx_strand_id
1 'polypeptide(L)'
;MNETGARPDNAERAFWSWLGFWGQFLVLGLLAVIGALVASADERPGDYQCGLLLSLAAIALGFLRLKHQLDGRAPGWDTFLLVDDMKSLALVIPLFVVIGLAGLFLAHAWESGAMHAAGVGLFGISGVIVFLDIKNVFDHMDRDAS
;
A
#
# COMPACT_ATOMS: atom_id res chain seq x y z
N MET A 1 30.74 36.04 -12.75
CA MET A 1 29.37 35.98 -12.22
C MET A 1 28.79 34.62 -12.61
N ASN A 2 28.95 33.63 -11.71
CA ASN A 2 28.36 32.30 -11.90
C ASN A 2 27.05 32.29 -11.12
N GLU A 3 25.96 32.47 -11.84
CA GLU A 3 24.66 32.18 -11.30
C GLU A 3 24.56 30.66 -11.11
N THR A 4 24.68 30.23 -9.87
CA THR A 4 24.34 28.90 -9.42
C THR A 4 22.82 28.74 -9.60
N GLY A 5 22.43 28.37 -10.80
CA GLY A 5 21.08 27.89 -11.06
C GLY A 5 20.84 26.67 -10.18
N ALA A 6 20.23 26.91 -9.02
CA ALA A 6 19.65 25.84 -8.23
C ALA A 6 18.70 25.10 -9.16
N ARG A 7 19.04 23.85 -9.52
CA ARG A 7 18.24 23.03 -10.42
C ARG A 7 16.85 22.90 -9.84
N PRO A 8 15.82 23.41 -10.52
CA PRO A 8 14.43 23.28 -10.06
C PRO A 8 14.02 21.83 -9.83
N ASP A 9 14.68 20.90 -10.50
CA ASP A 9 14.46 19.46 -10.42
C ASP A 9 14.58 18.86 -9.01
N ASN A 10 15.40 19.42 -8.12
CA ASN A 10 15.60 18.85 -6.79
C ASN A 10 14.48 19.22 -5.81
N ALA A 11 13.97 20.44 -5.91
CA ALA A 11 12.85 20.89 -5.07
C ALA A 11 11.56 20.21 -5.48
N GLU A 12 11.35 20.04 -6.77
CA GLU A 12 10.19 19.36 -7.33
C GLU A 12 10.19 17.87 -6.95
N ARG A 13 11.30 17.19 -7.08
CA ARG A 13 11.44 15.77 -6.65
C ARG A 13 11.21 15.60 -5.15
N ALA A 14 11.75 16.51 -4.33
CA ALA A 14 11.52 16.49 -2.88
C ALA A 14 10.04 16.68 -2.54
N PHE A 15 9.34 17.58 -3.24
CA PHE A 15 7.90 17.79 -3.06
C PHE A 15 7.09 16.54 -3.43
N TRP A 16 7.34 15.94 -4.59
CA TRP A 16 6.63 14.75 -5.04
C TRP A 16 6.91 13.52 -4.15
N SER A 17 8.14 13.37 -3.65
CA SER A 17 8.47 12.29 -2.72
C SER A 17 7.77 12.46 -1.36
N TRP A 18 7.71 13.69 -0.85
CA TRP A 18 6.99 14.02 0.37
C TRP A 18 5.48 13.78 0.22
N LEU A 19 4.90 14.27 -0.88
CA LEU A 19 3.48 14.09 -1.18
C LEU A 19 3.12 12.61 -1.34
N GLY A 20 3.96 11.84 -2.04
CA GLY A 20 3.78 10.39 -2.21
C GLY A 20 3.79 9.63 -0.89
N PHE A 21 4.71 9.97 0.01
CA PHE A 21 4.80 9.37 1.32
C PHE A 21 3.54 9.63 2.17
N TRP A 22 3.16 10.89 2.33
CA TRP A 22 1.98 11.26 3.11
C TRP A 22 0.68 10.78 2.48
N GLY A 23 0.61 10.79 1.14
CA GLY A 23 -0.53 10.24 0.41
C GLY A 23 -0.77 8.76 0.71
N GLN A 24 0.29 7.96 0.77
CA GLN A 24 0.19 6.54 1.15
C GLN A 24 -0.28 6.35 2.58
N PHE A 25 0.23 7.14 3.53
CA PHE A 25 -0.24 7.11 4.91
C PHE A 25 -1.72 7.47 5.00
N LEU A 26 -2.15 8.46 4.25
CA LEU A 26 -3.55 8.88 4.23
C LEU A 26 -4.44 7.75 3.68
N VAL A 27 -4.03 7.11 2.58
CA VAL A 27 -4.77 5.98 2.00
C VAL A 27 -4.84 4.80 2.98
N LEU A 28 -3.72 4.42 3.59
CA LEU A 28 -3.69 3.33 4.58
C LEU A 28 -4.51 3.69 5.83
N GLY A 29 -4.46 4.93 6.28
CA GLY A 29 -5.30 5.43 7.37
C GLY A 29 -6.79 5.36 7.04
N LEU A 30 -7.19 5.77 5.84
CA LEU A 30 -8.56 5.63 5.37
C LEU A 30 -9.01 4.18 5.30
N LEU A 31 -8.16 3.27 4.79
CA LEU A 31 -8.46 1.84 4.76
C LEU A 31 -8.64 1.27 6.18
N ALA A 32 -7.81 1.68 7.13
CA ALA A 32 -7.96 1.26 8.53
C ALA A 32 -9.28 1.75 9.14
N VAL A 33 -9.68 3.00 8.86
CA VAL A 33 -10.95 3.56 9.32
C VAL A 33 -12.13 2.85 8.67
N ILE A 34 -12.08 2.63 7.34
CA ILE A 34 -13.13 1.89 6.63
C ILE A 34 -13.27 0.48 7.20
N GLY A 35 -12.16 -0.22 7.42
CA GLY A 35 -12.16 -1.53 8.05
C GLY A 35 -12.81 -1.51 9.44
N ALA A 36 -12.47 -0.53 10.28
CA ALA A 36 -13.07 -0.37 11.60
C ALA A 36 -14.58 -0.08 11.53
N LEU A 37 -15.02 0.75 10.58
CA LEU A 37 -16.44 1.04 10.36
C LEU A 37 -17.20 -0.21 9.92
N VAL A 38 -16.65 -0.99 8.98
CA VAL A 38 -17.27 -2.26 8.55
C VAL A 38 -17.37 -3.24 9.72
N ALA A 39 -16.31 -3.37 10.53
CA ALA A 39 -16.33 -4.22 11.71
C ALA A 39 -17.34 -3.75 12.77
N SER A 40 -17.56 -2.43 12.90
CA SER A 40 -18.50 -1.88 13.87
C SER A 40 -19.97 -1.98 13.44
N ALA A 41 -20.21 -2.03 12.14
CA ALA A 41 -21.56 -2.15 11.59
C ALA A 41 -22.16 -3.54 11.85
N ASP A 42 -21.36 -4.60 11.70
CA ASP A 42 -21.69 -6.03 11.97
C ASP A 42 -23.11 -6.43 11.55
N GLU A 43 -23.56 -5.91 10.40
CA GLU A 43 -24.91 -6.12 9.89
C GLU A 43 -25.05 -7.45 9.12
N ARG A 44 -23.92 -7.98 8.63
CA ARG A 44 -23.88 -9.17 7.78
C ARG A 44 -22.87 -10.19 8.32
N PRO A 45 -23.11 -11.49 8.10
CA PRO A 45 -22.14 -12.53 8.46
C PRO A 45 -20.78 -12.24 7.80
N GLY A 46 -19.75 -12.05 8.58
CA GLY A 46 -18.39 -11.79 8.12
C GLY A 46 -17.96 -10.32 8.09
N ASP A 47 -18.85 -9.35 8.29
CA ASP A 47 -18.51 -7.92 8.32
C ASP A 47 -17.45 -7.62 9.40
N TYR A 48 -17.64 -8.18 10.59
CA TYR A 48 -16.69 -8.00 11.70
C TYR A 48 -15.29 -8.53 11.33
N GLN A 49 -15.19 -9.76 10.86
CA GLN A 49 -13.92 -10.40 10.51
C GLN A 49 -13.25 -9.68 9.34
N CYS A 50 -13.99 -9.37 8.29
CA CYS A 50 -13.49 -8.65 7.12
C CYS A 50 -12.98 -7.26 7.50
N GLY A 51 -13.77 -6.50 8.24
CA GLY A 51 -13.40 -5.15 8.68
C GLY A 51 -12.20 -5.15 9.60
N LEU A 52 -12.13 -6.09 10.55
CA LEU A 52 -10.99 -6.24 11.45
C LEU A 52 -9.71 -6.59 10.70
N LEU A 53 -9.75 -7.57 9.79
CA LEU A 53 -8.59 -7.98 9.00
C LEU A 53 -8.11 -6.84 8.08
N LEU A 54 -9.03 -6.12 7.44
CA LEU A 54 -8.69 -4.96 6.60
C LEU A 54 -8.00 -3.86 7.42
N SER A 55 -8.56 -3.54 8.58
CA SER A 55 -7.99 -2.52 9.48
C SER A 55 -6.60 -2.91 9.96
N LEU A 56 -6.41 -4.16 10.43
CA LEU A 56 -5.12 -4.66 10.91
C LEU A 56 -4.07 -4.71 9.78
N ALA A 57 -4.44 -5.16 8.59
CA ALA A 57 -3.53 -5.20 7.44
C ALA A 57 -3.09 -3.78 7.03
N ALA A 58 -4.01 -2.82 6.98
CA ALA A 58 -3.70 -1.43 6.68
C ALA A 58 -2.77 -0.78 7.73
N ILE A 59 -3.01 -1.04 9.02
CA ILE A 59 -2.15 -0.57 10.11
C ILE A 59 -0.75 -1.20 10.02
N ALA A 60 -0.67 -2.51 9.77
CA ALA A 60 0.59 -3.22 9.63
C ALA A 60 1.43 -2.69 8.46
N LEU A 61 0.81 -2.44 7.30
CA LEU A 61 1.46 -1.81 6.15
C LEU A 61 1.93 -0.39 6.46
N GLY A 62 1.11 0.40 7.16
CA GLY A 62 1.49 1.74 7.61
C GLY A 62 2.71 1.71 8.54
N PHE A 63 2.74 0.78 9.49
CA PHE A 63 3.87 0.59 10.39
C PHE A 63 5.16 0.17 9.65
N LEU A 64 5.06 -0.78 8.71
CA LEU A 64 6.19 -1.18 7.88
C LEU A 64 6.74 0.00 7.09
N ARG A 65 5.86 0.82 6.51
CA ARG A 65 6.23 2.02 5.78
C ARG A 65 6.96 3.03 6.65
N LEU A 66 6.44 3.27 7.86
CA LEU A 66 7.09 4.16 8.83
C LEU A 66 8.46 3.65 9.23
N LYS A 67 8.59 2.35 9.50
CA LYS A 67 9.86 1.72 9.83
C LYS A 67 10.90 1.92 8.71
N HIS A 68 10.55 1.64 7.46
CA HIS A 68 11.45 1.83 6.32
C HIS A 68 11.94 3.28 6.20
N GLN A 69 11.09 4.26 6.50
CA GLN A 69 11.49 5.65 6.51
C GLN A 69 12.45 6.00 7.66
N LEU A 70 12.19 5.47 8.86
CA LEU A 70 13.06 5.69 10.02
C LEU A 70 14.44 5.02 9.85
N ASP A 71 14.50 3.94 9.10
CA ASP A 71 15.76 3.24 8.74
C ASP A 71 16.58 4.02 7.67
N GLY A 72 16.17 5.24 7.30
CA GLY A 72 16.93 6.17 6.45
C GLY A 72 16.93 5.82 4.96
N ARG A 73 16.06 4.94 4.51
CA ARG A 73 15.89 4.64 3.08
C ARG A 73 15.17 5.80 2.39
N ALA A 74 15.85 6.43 1.43
CA ALA A 74 15.32 7.58 0.72
C ALA A 74 14.02 7.22 -0.01
N PRO A 75 12.96 8.04 0.12
CA PRO A 75 11.72 7.81 -0.62
C PRO A 75 11.96 8.05 -2.12
N GLY A 76 11.92 6.98 -2.90
CA GLY A 76 11.89 7.02 -4.36
C GLY A 76 10.55 6.52 -4.90
N TRP A 77 10.34 6.58 -6.21
CA TRP A 77 9.20 5.91 -6.84
C TRP A 77 9.21 4.40 -6.59
N ASP A 78 10.41 3.82 -6.46
CA ASP A 78 10.62 2.41 -6.09
C ASP A 78 10.19 2.09 -4.64
N THR A 79 10.06 3.10 -3.80
CA THR A 79 9.55 2.97 -2.43
C THR A 79 8.02 2.91 -2.35
N PHE A 80 7.32 3.06 -3.45
CA PHE A 80 5.89 2.70 -3.53
C PHE A 80 5.71 1.19 -3.37
N LEU A 81 6.67 0.44 -3.89
CA LEU A 81 6.82 -0.99 -3.66
C LEU A 81 7.61 -1.16 -2.36
N LEU A 82 6.98 -1.74 -1.36
CA LEU A 82 7.52 -1.87 0.01
C LEU A 82 8.70 -2.87 0.12
N VAL A 83 9.23 -3.38 -1.01
CA VAL A 83 10.02 -4.59 -1.00
C VAL A 83 11.30 -4.46 -1.83
N ASP A 84 12.44 -4.53 -1.12
CA ASP A 84 13.77 -4.63 -1.73
C ASP A 84 14.38 -6.04 -1.53
N ASP A 85 13.82 -6.84 -0.62
CA ASP A 85 14.37 -8.15 -0.26
C ASP A 85 13.27 -9.23 -0.09
N MET A 86 13.69 -10.48 -0.18
CA MET A 86 12.82 -11.66 -0.07
C MET A 86 12.08 -11.75 1.27
N LYS A 87 12.67 -11.24 2.36
CA LYS A 87 12.07 -11.28 3.70
C LYS A 87 10.90 -10.30 3.80
N SER A 88 11.10 -9.09 3.27
CA SER A 88 10.03 -8.08 3.20
C SER A 88 8.91 -8.55 2.27
N LEU A 89 9.23 -9.20 1.14
CA LEU A 89 8.25 -9.79 0.24
C LEU A 89 7.35 -10.81 0.94
N ALA A 90 7.95 -11.73 1.69
CA ALA A 90 7.20 -12.75 2.43
C ALA A 90 6.23 -12.17 3.47
N LEU A 91 6.47 -10.94 3.95
CA LEU A 91 5.58 -10.25 4.88
C LEU A 91 4.52 -9.41 4.17
N VAL A 92 4.90 -8.73 3.10
CA VAL A 92 4.03 -7.78 2.39
C VAL A 92 2.98 -8.49 1.53
N ILE A 93 3.33 -9.60 0.87
CA ILE A 93 2.36 -10.37 0.07
C ILE A 93 1.14 -10.79 0.87
N PRO A 94 1.26 -11.45 2.04
CA PRO A 94 0.09 -11.84 2.84
C PRO A 94 -0.79 -10.66 3.22
N LEU A 95 -0.20 -9.50 3.54
CA LEU A 95 -0.96 -8.30 3.91
C LEU A 95 -1.78 -7.77 2.73
N PHE A 96 -1.19 -7.70 1.53
CA PHE A 96 -1.94 -7.29 0.33
C PHE A 96 -2.98 -8.34 -0.10
N VAL A 97 -2.71 -9.63 0.10
CA VAL A 97 -3.71 -10.69 -0.12
C VAL A 97 -4.91 -10.49 0.80
N VAL A 98 -4.69 -10.21 2.09
CA VAL A 98 -5.78 -9.92 3.04
C VAL A 98 -6.57 -8.69 2.60
N ILE A 99 -5.91 -7.61 2.19
CA ILE A 99 -6.59 -6.41 1.68
C ILE A 99 -7.39 -6.71 0.42
N GLY A 100 -6.82 -7.49 -0.51
CA GLY A 100 -7.50 -7.89 -1.73
C GLY A 100 -8.73 -8.76 -1.45
N LEU A 101 -8.62 -9.74 -0.56
CA LEU A 101 -9.76 -10.58 -0.15
C LEU A 101 -10.85 -9.77 0.57
N ALA A 102 -10.48 -8.80 1.40
CA ALA A 102 -11.42 -7.87 2.01
C ALA A 102 -12.12 -7.01 0.94
N GLY A 103 -11.39 -6.57 -0.09
CA GLY A 103 -11.96 -5.87 -1.24
C GLY A 103 -12.98 -6.74 -1.99
N LEU A 104 -12.66 -8.02 -2.23
CA LEU A 104 -13.58 -8.96 -2.87
C LEU A 104 -14.82 -9.21 -2.03
N PHE A 105 -14.66 -9.33 -0.71
CA PHE A 105 -15.78 -9.45 0.23
C PHE A 105 -16.67 -8.20 0.16
N LEU A 106 -16.11 -7.00 0.19
CA LEU A 106 -16.87 -5.75 0.05
C LEU A 106 -17.63 -5.70 -1.29
N ALA A 107 -16.97 -6.08 -2.40
CA ALA A 107 -17.63 -6.12 -3.70
C ALA A 107 -18.79 -7.12 -3.76
N HIS A 108 -18.70 -8.25 -3.04
CA HIS A 108 -19.76 -9.23 -2.94
C HIS A 108 -20.90 -8.79 -2.01
N ALA A 109 -20.57 -8.11 -0.92
CA ALA A 109 -21.54 -7.66 0.08
C ALA A 109 -22.46 -6.53 -0.44
N TRP A 110 -22.00 -5.73 -1.39
CA TRP A 110 -22.77 -4.68 -2.07
C TRP A 110 -22.91 -4.98 -3.55
N GLU A 111 -24.10 -5.27 -4.04
CA GLU A 111 -24.36 -5.64 -5.45
C GLU A 111 -24.05 -4.48 -6.44
N SER A 112 -24.07 -3.24 -5.97
CA SER A 112 -23.81 -2.05 -6.81
C SER A 112 -23.45 -0.83 -5.96
N GLY A 113 -22.99 0.24 -6.63
CA GLY A 113 -22.69 1.53 -6.00
C GLY A 113 -21.22 1.70 -5.62
N ALA A 114 -20.94 2.76 -4.85
CA ALA A 114 -19.59 3.17 -4.51
C ALA A 114 -18.81 2.12 -3.73
N MET A 115 -19.46 1.38 -2.83
CA MET A 115 -18.80 0.32 -2.04
C MET A 115 -18.44 -0.89 -2.88
N HIS A 116 -19.29 -1.30 -3.82
CA HIS A 116 -18.96 -2.33 -4.80
C HIS A 116 -17.72 -1.92 -5.62
N ALA A 117 -17.74 -0.71 -6.20
CA ALA A 117 -16.63 -0.21 -7.00
C ALA A 117 -15.34 -0.09 -6.18
N ALA A 118 -15.43 0.38 -4.93
CA ALA A 118 -14.29 0.44 -4.02
C ALA A 118 -13.72 -0.96 -3.71
N GLY A 119 -14.59 -1.96 -3.49
CA GLY A 119 -14.18 -3.34 -3.26
C GLY A 119 -13.46 -3.95 -4.47
N VAL A 120 -14.00 -3.79 -5.67
CA VAL A 120 -13.36 -4.23 -6.93
C VAL A 120 -12.03 -3.53 -7.15
N GLY A 121 -11.99 -2.21 -6.94
CA GLY A 121 -10.77 -1.41 -7.06
C GLY A 121 -9.69 -1.88 -6.07
N LEU A 122 -10.05 -2.10 -4.81
CA LEU A 122 -9.16 -2.58 -3.78
C LEU A 122 -8.57 -3.96 -4.11
N PHE A 123 -9.38 -4.88 -4.58
CA PHE A 123 -8.93 -6.19 -5.05
C PHE A 123 -7.96 -6.08 -6.22
N GLY A 124 -8.32 -5.30 -7.25
CA GLY A 124 -7.49 -5.12 -8.45
C GLY A 124 -6.15 -4.45 -8.15
N ILE A 125 -6.16 -3.35 -7.37
CA ILE A 125 -4.95 -2.62 -6.97
C ILE A 125 -4.03 -3.52 -6.14
N SER A 126 -4.58 -4.27 -5.17
CA SER A 126 -3.79 -5.20 -4.36
C SER A 126 -3.09 -6.26 -5.21
N GLY A 127 -3.79 -6.81 -6.21
CA GLY A 127 -3.22 -7.77 -7.15
C GLY A 127 -2.08 -7.18 -8.00
N VAL A 128 -2.27 -5.96 -8.49
CA VAL A 128 -1.21 -5.25 -9.26
C VAL A 128 0.00 -4.98 -8.40
N ILE A 129 -0.19 -4.51 -7.16
CA ILE A 129 0.94 -4.24 -6.24
C ILE A 129 1.72 -5.53 -5.95
N VAL A 130 1.05 -6.63 -5.61
CA VAL A 130 1.70 -7.94 -5.39
C VAL A 130 2.52 -8.36 -6.61
N PHE A 131 1.97 -8.21 -7.81
CA PHE A 131 2.69 -8.56 -9.03
C PHE A 131 3.95 -7.70 -9.24
N LEU A 132 3.84 -6.39 -9.01
CA LEU A 132 4.96 -5.46 -9.13
C LEU A 132 6.04 -5.71 -8.07
N ASP A 133 5.65 -6.02 -6.84
CA ASP A 133 6.58 -6.38 -5.76
C ASP A 133 7.38 -7.64 -6.09
N ILE A 134 6.69 -8.69 -6.57
CA ILE A 134 7.34 -9.92 -7.01
C ILE A 134 8.33 -9.62 -8.13
N LYS A 135 7.89 -8.89 -9.16
CA LYS A 135 8.77 -8.51 -10.29
C LYS A 135 9.99 -7.75 -9.81
N ASN A 136 9.81 -6.75 -8.92
CA ASN A 136 10.92 -5.93 -8.42
C ASN A 136 11.98 -6.75 -7.69
N VAL A 137 11.58 -7.69 -6.84
CA VAL A 137 12.51 -8.57 -6.13
C VAL A 137 13.29 -9.47 -7.09
N PHE A 138 12.63 -10.04 -8.10
CA PHE A 138 13.32 -10.86 -9.10
C PHE A 138 14.31 -10.04 -9.93
N ASP A 139 13.93 -8.83 -10.35
CA ASP A 139 14.81 -7.93 -11.11
C ASP A 139 16.07 -7.51 -10.30
N HIS A 140 15.97 -7.43 -8.96
CA HIS A 140 17.12 -7.17 -8.09
C HIS A 140 18.02 -8.41 -7.96
N MET A 141 17.45 -9.59 -7.78
CA MET A 141 18.22 -10.84 -7.69
C MET A 141 19.04 -11.12 -8.97
N ASP A 142 18.49 -10.85 -10.14
CA ASP A 142 19.19 -11.04 -11.41
C ASP A 142 20.36 -10.05 -11.58
N ARG A 143 20.26 -8.84 -11.05
CA ARG A 143 21.35 -7.84 -11.07
C ARG A 143 22.50 -8.23 -10.13
N ASP A 144 22.20 -8.80 -8.98
CA ASP A 144 23.21 -9.22 -8.00
C ASP A 144 23.93 -10.51 -8.44
N ALA A 145 23.34 -11.29 -9.38
CA ALA A 145 23.91 -12.51 -9.92
C ALA A 145 24.78 -12.29 -11.18
N SER A 146 24.78 -11.11 -11.77
CA SER A 146 25.54 -10.73 -12.99
C SER A 146 26.78 -9.90 -12.65
#